data_68d8183099cf836796458d65dacef962
#
_entry.id   68d8183099cf836796458d65dacef962
#
_cell.length_a   1.000
_cell.length_b   1.000
_cell.length_c   1.000
_cell.angle_alpha   90.00
_cell.angle_beta   90.00
_cell.angle_gamma   90.00
#
_symmetry.space_group_name_H-M   'P 1'
#
loop_
_entity.id
_entity.type
_entity.pdbx_description
1 polymer ?
#
loop_
_entity_poly.entity_id
_entity_poly.type
_entity_poly.pdbx_seq_one_letter_code
_entity_poly.pdbx_strand_id
1 'polypeptide(L)'
;MDLERIMKKVLVVVGVLFVVGVIFLFVFSKAIGSAVEAGVETYGPEVTQTSITLESIELSAFSGSGLISGLVVGNPDGFNTPHSIKLESFSMKIEPMSVLSDKIVINEIIIDRPEFMLETGLGLQKSNIGTMLENIQAFVGTSDEKEEESASSKSVQIDLLRITGGKVKLSNK
;
A
#
# COMPACT_ATOMS: atom_id res chain seq x y z
N MET A 1 29.53 47.81 11.69
CA MET A 1 28.77 46.61 12.12
C MET A 1 28.84 45.64 10.97
N ASP A 2 29.62 44.56 11.14
CA ASP A 2 30.14 43.74 10.05
C ASP A 2 29.07 42.96 9.33
N LEU A 3 28.66 43.42 8.17
CA LEU A 3 27.73 42.76 7.27
C LEU A 3 28.13 41.29 6.96
N GLU A 4 29.46 41.06 6.84
CA GLU A 4 30.01 39.70 6.66
C GLU A 4 29.73 38.76 7.84
N ARG A 5 29.76 39.26 9.09
CA ARG A 5 29.47 38.43 10.28
C ARG A 5 27.98 38.08 10.34
N ILE A 6 27.12 39.00 9.96
CA ILE A 6 25.68 38.78 9.92
C ILE A 6 25.37 37.76 8.83
N MET A 7 25.95 37.92 7.64
CA MET A 7 25.75 37.00 6.53
C MET A 7 26.23 35.58 6.84
N LYS A 8 27.39 35.42 7.48
CA LYS A 8 27.89 34.09 7.95
C LYS A 8 26.95 33.44 8.96
N LYS A 9 26.42 34.21 9.94
CA LYS A 9 25.44 33.69 10.91
C LYS A 9 24.14 33.28 10.25
N VAL A 10 23.63 34.06 9.33
CA VAL A 10 22.41 33.73 8.57
C VAL A 10 22.62 32.44 7.76
N LEU A 11 23.76 32.31 7.10
CA LEU A 11 24.09 31.12 6.29
C LEU A 11 24.19 29.86 7.16
N VAL A 12 24.75 29.96 8.35
CA VAL A 12 24.82 28.85 9.32
C VAL A 12 23.43 28.48 9.82
N VAL A 13 22.59 29.46 10.16
CA VAL A 13 21.22 29.20 10.61
C VAL A 13 20.40 28.52 9.52
N VAL A 14 20.48 29.00 8.28
CA VAL A 14 19.79 28.40 7.12
C VAL A 14 20.28 26.97 6.89
N GLY A 15 21.61 26.74 6.98
CA GLY A 15 22.19 25.41 6.85
C GLY A 15 21.69 24.43 7.94
N VAL A 16 21.62 24.88 9.20
CA VAL A 16 21.09 24.08 10.30
C VAL A 16 19.61 23.76 10.09
N LEU A 17 18.79 24.74 9.72
CA LEU A 17 17.36 24.53 9.44
C LEU A 17 17.16 23.56 8.28
N PHE A 18 17.99 23.63 7.25
CA PHE A 18 17.93 22.69 6.13
C PHE A 18 18.25 21.26 6.58
N VAL A 19 19.34 21.07 7.35
CA VAL A 19 19.70 19.76 7.90
C VAL A 19 18.62 19.19 8.81
N VAL A 20 18.07 20.00 9.71
CA VAL A 20 16.93 19.60 10.57
C VAL A 20 15.71 19.22 9.74
N GLY A 21 15.40 19.98 8.69
CA GLY A 21 14.31 19.66 7.77
C GLY A 21 14.52 18.31 7.05
N VAL A 22 15.72 18.03 6.58
CA VAL A 22 16.06 16.74 5.94
C VAL A 22 15.94 15.58 6.93
N ILE A 23 16.46 15.73 8.16
CA ILE A 23 16.34 14.71 9.21
C ILE A 23 14.86 14.46 9.54
N PHE A 24 14.06 15.54 9.68
CA PHE A 24 12.63 15.45 9.97
C PHE A 24 11.89 14.68 8.87
N LEU A 25 12.14 15.00 7.58
CA LEU A 25 11.55 14.28 6.45
C LEU A 25 11.93 12.79 6.44
N PHE A 26 13.17 12.47 6.77
CA PHE A 26 13.65 11.09 6.81
C PHE A 26 13.00 10.29 7.95
N VAL A 27 12.93 10.88 9.16
CA VAL A 27 12.28 10.24 10.33
C VAL A 27 10.77 10.11 10.10
N PHE A 28 10.15 11.14 9.53
CA PHE A 28 8.71 11.15 9.25
C PHE A 28 8.32 10.10 8.22
N SER A 29 9.11 9.89 7.16
CA SER A 29 8.83 8.85 6.15
C SER A 29 8.89 7.43 6.74
N LYS A 30 9.83 7.15 7.65
CA LYS A 30 9.90 5.86 8.36
C LYS A 30 8.71 5.64 9.31
N ALA A 31 8.30 6.69 10.02
CA ALA A 31 7.15 6.62 10.92
C ALA A 31 5.85 6.32 10.16
N ILE A 32 5.67 6.90 8.96
CA ILE A 32 4.52 6.60 8.09
C ILE A 32 4.56 5.14 7.64
N GLY A 33 5.72 4.62 7.20
CA GLY A 33 5.86 3.23 6.79
C GLY A 33 5.43 2.25 7.88
N SER A 34 5.94 2.42 9.10
CA SER A 34 5.57 1.57 10.25
C SER A 34 4.09 1.70 10.65
N ALA A 35 3.50 2.88 10.53
CA ALA A 35 2.08 3.08 10.81
C ALA A 35 1.19 2.38 9.77
N VAL A 36 1.57 2.43 8.50
CA VAL A 36 0.86 1.74 7.41
C VAL A 36 1.02 0.23 7.55
N GLU A 37 2.22 -0.27 7.87
CA GLU A 37 2.47 -1.69 8.15
C GLU A 37 1.56 -2.21 9.27
N ALA A 38 1.57 -1.53 10.42
CA ALA A 38 0.69 -1.87 11.54
C ALA A 38 -0.80 -1.79 11.16
N GLY A 39 -1.18 -0.82 10.32
CA GLY A 39 -2.53 -0.69 9.79
C GLY A 39 -2.93 -1.87 8.92
N VAL A 40 -2.08 -2.29 7.99
CA VAL A 40 -2.33 -3.42 7.10
C VAL A 40 -2.45 -4.73 7.90
N GLU A 41 -1.57 -4.97 8.87
CA GLU A 41 -1.59 -6.18 9.70
C GLU A 41 -2.73 -6.20 10.72
N THR A 42 -3.24 -5.04 11.15
CA THR A 42 -4.34 -4.93 12.09
C THR A 42 -5.70 -4.98 11.40
N TYR A 43 -5.90 -4.13 10.40
CA TYR A 43 -7.21 -3.98 9.73
C TYR A 43 -7.38 -4.90 8.53
N GLY A 44 -6.29 -5.33 7.90
CA GLY A 44 -6.36 -6.25 6.78
C GLY A 44 -7.08 -7.56 7.12
N PRO A 45 -6.74 -8.23 8.23
CA PRO A 45 -7.46 -9.43 8.70
C PRO A 45 -8.92 -9.18 9.02
N GLU A 46 -9.26 -8.01 9.54
CA GLU A 46 -10.66 -7.65 9.84
C GLU A 46 -11.50 -7.53 8.56
N VAL A 47 -10.94 -6.90 7.53
CA VAL A 47 -11.61 -6.67 6.23
C VAL A 47 -11.72 -7.95 5.42
N THR A 48 -10.66 -8.76 5.35
CA THR A 48 -10.58 -9.96 4.51
C THR A 48 -11.04 -11.23 5.20
N GLN A 49 -11.10 -11.22 6.54
CA GLN A 49 -11.26 -12.39 7.42
C GLN A 49 -10.20 -13.47 7.12
N THR A 50 -8.97 -13.01 6.85
CA THR A 50 -7.80 -13.87 6.62
C THR A 50 -6.60 -13.31 7.38
N SER A 51 -5.57 -14.13 7.59
CA SER A 51 -4.29 -13.61 8.08
C SER A 51 -3.60 -12.80 6.97
N ILE A 52 -3.02 -11.65 7.33
CA ILE A 52 -2.18 -10.86 6.45
C ILE A 52 -0.86 -10.63 7.16
N THR A 53 0.23 -10.93 6.48
CA THR A 53 1.60 -10.68 6.94
C THR A 53 2.42 -10.09 5.81
N LEU A 54 3.40 -9.28 6.16
CA LEU A 54 4.36 -8.72 5.21
C LEU A 54 5.74 -8.60 5.87
N GLU A 55 6.79 -8.53 5.06
CA GLU A 55 8.17 -8.40 5.56
C GLU A 55 8.52 -6.94 5.83
N SER A 56 8.12 -6.03 4.94
CA SER A 56 8.38 -4.60 5.09
C SER A 56 7.49 -3.73 4.22
N ILE A 57 7.27 -2.49 4.68
CA ILE A 57 6.72 -1.40 3.88
C ILE A 57 7.70 -0.25 3.90
N GLU A 58 8.09 0.22 2.72
CA GLU A 58 8.91 1.41 2.53
C GLU A 58 8.10 2.46 1.80
N LEU A 59 7.95 3.65 2.40
CA LEU A 59 7.22 4.76 1.81
C LEU A 59 8.09 6.02 1.79
N SER A 60 8.03 6.74 0.70
CA SER A 60 8.68 8.05 0.55
C SER A 60 7.68 9.06 -0.02
N ALA A 61 7.15 9.91 0.84
CA ALA A 61 6.23 10.96 0.43
C ALA A 61 6.90 11.98 -0.51
N PHE A 62 8.21 12.18 -0.36
CA PHE A 62 8.97 13.12 -1.20
C PHE A 62 9.10 12.64 -2.65
N SER A 63 9.42 11.37 -2.86
CA SER A 63 9.53 10.77 -4.20
C SER A 63 8.21 10.18 -4.72
N GLY A 64 7.19 10.12 -3.88
CA GLY A 64 5.93 9.46 -4.21
C GLY A 64 6.06 7.95 -4.40
N SER A 65 7.12 7.33 -3.85
CA SER A 65 7.36 5.90 -4.02
C SER A 65 6.89 5.08 -2.82
N GLY A 66 6.35 3.90 -3.10
CA GLY A 66 5.98 2.89 -2.13
C GLY A 66 6.47 1.51 -2.57
N LEU A 67 6.95 0.72 -1.61
CA LEU A 67 7.36 -0.67 -1.79
C LEU A 67 6.80 -1.51 -0.64
N ILE A 68 6.09 -2.57 -0.97
CA ILE A 68 5.68 -3.62 -0.05
C ILE A 68 6.45 -4.88 -0.44
N SER A 69 7.08 -5.53 0.54
CA SER A 69 7.85 -6.76 0.34
C SER A 69 7.24 -7.91 1.13
N GLY A 70 7.27 -9.11 0.54
CA GLY A 70 6.92 -10.35 1.22
C GLY A 70 5.47 -10.43 1.69
N LEU A 71 4.50 -9.84 0.97
CA LEU A 71 3.08 -9.91 1.34
C LEU A 71 2.55 -11.33 1.19
N VAL A 72 1.93 -11.84 2.25
CA VAL A 72 1.20 -13.10 2.26
C VAL A 72 -0.19 -12.89 2.83
N VAL A 73 -1.19 -13.29 2.07
CA VAL A 73 -2.60 -13.30 2.48
C VAL A 73 -3.02 -14.75 2.66
N GLY A 74 -3.43 -15.11 3.86
CA GLY A 74 -3.90 -16.45 4.20
C GLY A 74 -5.22 -16.80 3.53
N ASN A 75 -5.88 -17.82 4.03
CA ASN A 75 -7.20 -18.24 3.55
C ASN A 75 -8.28 -17.86 4.55
N PRO A 76 -9.51 -17.63 4.09
CA PRO A 76 -10.68 -17.64 4.95
C PRO A 76 -10.87 -19.03 5.58
N ASP A 77 -11.65 -19.09 6.65
CA ASP A 77 -11.97 -20.34 7.30
C ASP A 77 -12.58 -21.37 6.34
N GLY A 78 -12.16 -22.63 6.51
CA GLY A 78 -12.65 -23.75 5.71
C GLY A 78 -11.81 -24.07 4.47
N PHE A 79 -10.72 -23.36 4.20
CA PHE A 79 -9.77 -23.68 3.13
C PHE A 79 -8.42 -24.11 3.71
N ASN A 80 -7.68 -24.96 2.98
CA ASN A 80 -6.52 -25.68 3.50
C ASN A 80 -5.20 -25.35 2.77
N THR A 81 -5.24 -24.59 1.65
CA THR A 81 -4.00 -24.17 0.97
C THR A 81 -3.17 -23.27 1.90
N PRO A 82 -1.84 -23.25 1.76
CA PRO A 82 -0.97 -22.46 2.65
C PRO A 82 -1.27 -20.96 2.66
N HIS A 83 -1.77 -20.42 1.56
CA HIS A 83 -2.15 -19.02 1.38
C HIS A 83 -3.10 -18.88 0.20
N SER A 84 -3.83 -17.77 0.13
CA SER A 84 -4.61 -17.39 -1.06
C SER A 84 -3.76 -16.61 -2.04
N ILE A 85 -3.00 -15.63 -1.52
CA ILE A 85 -2.17 -14.71 -2.32
C ILE A 85 -0.81 -14.58 -1.66
N LYS A 86 0.24 -14.60 -2.47
CA LYS A 86 1.59 -14.26 -2.08
C LYS A 86 2.22 -13.36 -3.13
N LEU A 87 2.89 -12.29 -2.70
CA LEU A 87 3.68 -11.41 -3.58
C LEU A 87 5.11 -11.36 -3.05
N GLU A 88 6.09 -11.36 -3.92
CA GLU A 88 7.46 -11.06 -3.51
C GLU A 88 7.63 -9.57 -3.29
N SER A 89 7.17 -8.75 -4.25
CA SER A 89 7.10 -7.30 -4.05
C SER A 89 5.96 -6.65 -4.84
N PHE A 90 5.48 -5.54 -4.29
CA PHE A 90 4.59 -4.58 -4.94
C PHE A 90 5.23 -3.21 -4.81
N SER A 91 5.53 -2.57 -5.92
CA SER A 91 6.02 -1.20 -5.94
C SER A 91 5.10 -0.27 -6.71
N MET A 92 4.99 0.96 -6.22
CA MET A 92 4.19 2.00 -6.85
C MET A 92 4.95 3.32 -6.81
N LYS A 93 4.82 4.11 -7.87
CA LYS A 93 5.35 5.46 -7.95
C LYS A 93 4.26 6.42 -8.41
N ILE A 94 3.95 7.38 -7.57
CA ILE A 94 2.94 8.42 -7.81
C ILE A 94 3.66 9.74 -8.05
N GLU A 95 3.13 10.58 -8.93
CA GLU A 95 3.55 11.98 -9.01
C GLU A 95 3.04 12.74 -7.75
N PRO A 96 3.93 13.17 -6.82
CA PRO A 96 3.49 13.66 -5.52
C PRO A 96 2.54 14.86 -5.59
N MET A 97 2.78 15.79 -6.52
CA MET A 97 1.94 16.98 -6.66
C MET A 97 0.56 16.68 -7.26
N SER A 98 0.41 15.55 -7.96
CA SER A 98 -0.87 15.15 -8.55
C SER A 98 -1.92 14.79 -7.50
N VAL A 99 -1.50 14.37 -6.29
CA VAL A 99 -2.41 14.04 -5.19
C VAL A 99 -3.24 15.24 -4.74
N LEU A 100 -2.73 16.46 -4.94
CA LEU A 100 -3.40 17.73 -4.62
C LEU A 100 -4.27 18.25 -5.78
N SER A 101 -4.27 17.59 -6.94
CA SER A 101 -5.05 17.97 -8.12
C SER A 101 -6.30 17.10 -8.30
N ASP A 102 -7.13 17.42 -9.29
CA ASP A 102 -8.32 16.63 -9.66
C ASP A 102 -7.96 15.31 -10.33
N LYS A 103 -6.67 15.12 -10.67
CA LYS A 103 -6.16 13.93 -11.34
C LYS A 103 -4.93 13.41 -10.63
N ILE A 104 -5.03 12.21 -10.07
CA ILE A 104 -3.89 11.48 -9.48
C ILE A 104 -3.14 10.77 -10.60
N VAL A 105 -1.83 10.98 -10.71
CA VAL A 105 -0.97 10.34 -11.70
C VAL A 105 -0.09 9.30 -11.02
N ILE A 106 -0.28 8.03 -11.40
CA ILE A 106 0.53 6.90 -10.98
C ILE A 106 1.45 6.57 -12.16
N ASN A 107 2.73 6.92 -12.03
CA ASN A 107 3.71 6.71 -13.09
C ASN A 107 3.98 5.22 -13.33
N GLU A 108 3.99 4.43 -12.25
CA GLU A 108 4.37 3.02 -12.34
C GLU A 108 3.73 2.20 -11.22
N ILE A 109 3.25 1.01 -11.58
CA ILE A 109 2.89 -0.09 -10.67
C ILE A 109 3.62 -1.34 -11.15
N ILE A 110 4.44 -1.94 -10.29
CA ILE A 110 5.11 -3.21 -10.57
C ILE A 110 4.70 -4.23 -9.51
N ILE A 111 4.24 -5.39 -9.98
CA ILE A 111 3.90 -6.54 -9.14
C ILE A 111 4.85 -7.67 -9.53
N ASP A 112 5.73 -8.06 -8.61
CA ASP A 112 6.71 -9.11 -8.87
C ASP A 112 6.32 -10.41 -8.20
N ARG A 113 6.35 -11.47 -9.02
CA ARG A 113 6.07 -12.86 -8.64
C ARG A 113 4.80 -13.04 -7.80
N PRO A 114 3.64 -12.52 -8.26
CA PRO A 114 2.38 -12.83 -7.60
C PRO A 114 2.07 -14.33 -7.77
N GLU A 115 1.77 -14.99 -6.66
CA GLU A 115 1.29 -16.36 -6.63
C GLU A 115 -0.13 -16.37 -6.07
N PHE A 116 -1.08 -16.90 -6.85
CA PHE A 116 -2.45 -17.12 -6.44
C PHE A 116 -2.69 -18.61 -6.27
N MET A 117 -3.17 -19.03 -5.09
CA MET A 117 -3.61 -20.40 -4.84
C MET A 117 -5.14 -20.40 -4.75
N LEU A 118 -5.78 -20.81 -5.83
CA LEU A 118 -7.23 -20.94 -5.88
C LEU A 118 -7.63 -22.34 -5.38
N GLU A 119 -8.30 -22.37 -4.25
CA GLU A 119 -8.91 -23.57 -3.70
C GLU A 119 -10.41 -23.53 -3.89
N THR A 120 -11.00 -24.58 -4.48
CA THR A 120 -12.43 -24.70 -4.65
C THR A 120 -12.99 -25.78 -3.73
N GLY A 121 -14.07 -25.49 -3.03
CA GLY A 121 -14.80 -26.47 -2.22
C GLY A 121 -15.52 -27.52 -3.06
N LEU A 122 -15.92 -28.62 -2.43
CA LEU A 122 -16.75 -29.64 -3.06
C LEU A 122 -18.07 -29.01 -3.53
N GLY A 123 -18.30 -29.00 -4.85
CA GLY A 123 -19.53 -28.48 -5.45
C GLY A 123 -19.43 -27.17 -6.20
N LEU A 124 -18.24 -26.65 -6.51
CA LEU A 124 -17.97 -25.48 -7.36
C LEU A 124 -18.59 -24.13 -6.90
N GLN A 125 -19.18 -24.06 -5.69
CA GLN A 125 -19.94 -22.88 -5.29
C GLN A 125 -19.13 -21.81 -4.56
N LYS A 126 -18.01 -22.15 -3.95
CA LYS A 126 -17.18 -21.17 -3.24
C LYS A 126 -15.70 -21.49 -3.40
N SER A 127 -14.93 -20.49 -3.72
CA SER A 127 -13.47 -20.54 -3.68
C SER A 127 -12.95 -19.67 -2.52
N ASN A 128 -11.74 -19.94 -2.07
CA ASN A 128 -11.07 -19.11 -1.06
C ASN A 128 -11.03 -17.63 -1.45
N ILE A 129 -10.64 -17.33 -2.69
CA ILE A 129 -10.60 -15.95 -3.20
C ILE A 129 -12.02 -15.37 -3.31
N GLY A 130 -13.01 -16.15 -3.76
CA GLY A 130 -14.40 -15.72 -3.83
C GLY A 130 -14.96 -15.38 -2.45
N THR A 131 -14.70 -16.22 -1.44
CA THR A 131 -15.10 -15.94 -0.05
C THR A 131 -14.43 -14.69 0.51
N MET A 132 -13.15 -14.49 0.23
CA MET A 132 -12.44 -13.27 0.63
C MET A 132 -13.04 -12.02 -0.01
N LEU A 133 -13.41 -12.07 -1.29
CA LEU A 133 -14.09 -10.95 -1.97
C LEU A 133 -15.47 -10.66 -1.35
N GLU A 134 -16.25 -11.71 -1.00
CA GLU A 134 -17.51 -11.54 -0.28
C GLU A 134 -17.32 -10.83 1.07
N ASN A 135 -16.26 -11.20 1.83
CA ASN A 135 -15.94 -10.56 3.10
C ASN A 135 -15.59 -9.07 2.93
N ILE A 136 -14.76 -8.75 1.93
CA ILE A 136 -14.40 -7.36 1.61
C ILE A 136 -15.65 -6.56 1.23
N GLN A 137 -16.52 -7.11 0.37
CA GLN A 137 -17.76 -6.44 -0.03
C GLN A 137 -18.71 -6.23 1.15
N ALA A 138 -18.82 -7.21 2.04
CA ALA A 138 -19.66 -7.08 3.25
C ALA A 138 -19.12 -5.98 4.17
N PHE A 139 -17.79 -5.87 4.31
CA PHE A 139 -17.15 -4.83 5.11
C PHE A 139 -17.38 -3.43 4.53
N VAL A 140 -17.15 -3.26 3.22
CA VAL A 140 -17.35 -1.99 2.51
C VAL A 140 -18.83 -1.60 2.50
N GLY A 141 -19.73 -2.53 2.20
CA GLY A 141 -21.17 -2.25 2.15
C GLY A 141 -21.80 -1.83 3.49
N THR A 142 -21.17 -2.20 4.63
CA THR A 142 -21.58 -1.70 5.96
C THR A 142 -21.02 -0.30 6.26
N SER A 143 -20.04 0.17 5.49
CA SER A 143 -19.42 1.49 5.64
C SER A 143 -20.13 2.58 4.81
N ASP A 144 -20.85 2.20 3.74
CA ASP A 144 -21.49 3.14 2.80
C ASP A 144 -22.72 3.87 3.35
N GLU A 145 -23.24 3.51 4.53
CA GLU A 145 -24.38 4.23 5.13
C GLU A 145 -24.03 5.59 5.75
N LYS A 146 -22.77 6.05 5.71
CA LYS A 146 -22.33 7.31 6.36
C LYS A 146 -21.57 8.31 5.48
N GLU A 147 -21.28 8.02 4.24
CA GLU A 147 -20.61 8.98 3.34
C GLU A 147 -21.49 9.35 2.15
N GLU A 148 -22.62 10.04 2.42
CA GLU A 148 -23.25 10.87 1.42
C GLU A 148 -22.48 12.19 1.23
N GLU A 149 -22.13 12.46 -0.03
CA GLU A 149 -21.85 13.79 -0.60
C GLU A 149 -20.62 14.56 -0.08
N SER A 150 -19.40 14.16 -0.48
CA SER A 150 -18.39 15.17 -0.93
C SER A 150 -17.08 14.59 -1.48
N ALA A 151 -17.05 13.38 -1.97
CA ALA A 151 -15.89 12.96 -2.74
C ALA A 151 -15.98 13.55 -4.15
N SER A 152 -15.35 14.70 -4.41
CA SER A 152 -15.02 15.06 -5.78
C SER A 152 -14.29 13.85 -6.39
N SER A 153 -14.87 13.21 -7.39
CA SER A 153 -14.33 12.01 -8.03
C SER A 153 -13.03 12.38 -8.74
N LYS A 154 -11.90 12.29 -8.00
CA LYS A 154 -10.59 12.49 -8.62
C LYS A 154 -10.38 11.41 -9.68
N SER A 155 -9.98 11.80 -10.86
CA SER A 155 -9.59 10.85 -11.89
C SER A 155 -8.24 10.22 -11.55
N VAL A 156 -8.02 8.97 -11.95
CA VAL A 156 -6.74 8.27 -11.77
C VAL A 156 -6.18 7.91 -13.14
N GLN A 157 -4.92 8.25 -13.36
CA GLN A 157 -4.16 7.84 -14.53
C GLN A 157 -3.04 6.90 -14.08
N ILE A 158 -2.88 5.78 -14.77
CA ILE A 158 -1.77 4.82 -14.58
C ILE A 158 -0.99 4.77 -15.89
N ASP A 159 0.30 5.16 -15.86
CA ASP A 159 1.13 5.21 -17.06
C ASP A 159 1.72 3.83 -17.37
N LEU A 160 2.12 3.08 -16.34
CA LEU A 160 2.68 1.74 -16.50
C LEU A 160 2.15 0.79 -15.42
N LEU A 161 1.57 -0.33 -15.85
CA LEU A 161 1.29 -1.48 -15.01
C LEU A 161 2.11 -2.68 -15.53
N ARG A 162 2.98 -3.23 -14.70
CA ARG A 162 3.81 -4.40 -15.02
C ARG A 162 3.60 -5.50 -14.00
N ILE A 163 3.34 -6.70 -14.49
CA ILE A 163 3.26 -7.91 -13.67
C ILE A 163 4.27 -8.90 -14.22
N THR A 164 5.18 -9.39 -13.37
CA THR A 164 6.24 -10.31 -13.76
C THR A 164 6.22 -11.58 -12.92
N GLY A 165 6.53 -12.72 -13.52
CA GLY A 165 6.70 -14.00 -12.81
C GLY A 165 5.45 -14.54 -12.13
N GLY A 166 4.25 -14.11 -12.55
CA GLY A 166 2.97 -14.53 -11.94
C GLY A 166 2.74 -16.04 -12.04
N LYS A 167 2.14 -16.63 -10.99
CA LYS A 167 1.77 -18.04 -10.91
C LYS A 167 0.35 -18.17 -10.41
N VAL A 168 -0.40 -19.12 -10.98
CA VAL A 168 -1.71 -19.53 -10.48
C VAL A 168 -1.66 -21.03 -10.23
N LYS A 169 -2.01 -21.44 -9.02
CA LYS A 169 -2.14 -22.83 -8.60
C LYS A 169 -3.59 -23.14 -8.30
N LEU A 170 -4.07 -24.29 -8.75
CA LEU A 170 -5.42 -24.76 -8.49
C LEU A 170 -5.37 -25.93 -7.50
N SER A 171 -6.23 -25.90 -6.50
CA SER A 171 -6.41 -26.97 -5.53
C SER A 171 -7.89 -27.28 -5.39
N ASN A 172 -8.20 -28.57 -5.32
CA ASN A 172 -9.55 -29.05 -4.99
C ASN A 172 -9.53 -29.61 -3.57
N LYS A 173 -10.57 -29.30 -2.82
CA LYS A 173 -10.76 -29.80 -1.46
C LYS A 173 -11.25 -31.25 -1.50
#